data_010224637d2cb199664e5ae04c633c54
#
_entry.id   010224637d2cb199664e5ae04c633c54
#
_cell.length_a   1.000
_cell.length_b   1.000
_cell.length_c   1.000
_cell.angle_alpha   90.00
_cell.angle_beta   90.00
_cell.angle_gamma   90.00
#
_symmetry.space_group_name_H-M   'P 1'
#
loop_
_entity.id
_entity.type
_entity.pdbx_description
1 polymer ?
#
loop_
_entity_poly.entity_id
_entity_poly.type
_entity_poly.pdbx_seq_one_letter_code
_entity_poly.pdbx_strand_id
1 'polypeptide(L)'
;MTQSASSAQAIVVAIDGPAGSGKSSVSREAARRLDFEFLDTGAAYRALAWHGLDIGLDFADENAVVDALDGFDYSIGTDPESYSVWVGRTEVTAAIREPRVTGQVSAVAKVPEVRRRITLLFRRIIGETRKAGIIVEGRDITTVVAPTAGVRILLTASEEARMARRSREVTTQSAEATGQALRSRDRADSQVVDFMNAADGVTLLDSTHLDFEQTVDAVIAEVRTSRARADHGTGHARR
;
A
#
# COMPACT_ATOMS: atom_id res chain seq x y z
N MET A 1 27.71 32.06 -10.39
CA MET A 1 26.29 32.13 -9.98
C MET A 1 25.61 30.82 -10.40
N THR A 2 25.64 29.83 -9.51
CA THR A 2 25.01 28.55 -9.71
C THR A 2 23.53 28.70 -9.33
N GLN A 3 22.64 28.66 -10.32
CA GLN A 3 21.21 28.55 -10.09
C GLN A 3 20.96 27.23 -9.38
N SER A 4 20.53 27.31 -8.11
CA SER A 4 19.96 26.18 -7.38
C SER A 4 18.71 25.76 -8.12
N ALA A 5 18.78 24.64 -8.83
CA ALA A 5 17.61 23.99 -9.37
C ALA A 5 16.69 23.67 -8.19
N SER A 6 15.53 24.33 -8.12
CA SER A 6 14.44 23.96 -7.23
C SER A 6 14.14 22.49 -7.51
N SER A 7 14.55 21.59 -6.60
CA SER A 7 14.17 20.20 -6.70
C SER A 7 12.65 20.14 -6.59
N ALA A 8 11.97 19.90 -7.70
CA ALA A 8 10.52 19.67 -7.70
C ALA A 8 10.25 18.56 -6.70
N GLN A 9 9.39 18.83 -5.72
CA GLN A 9 9.04 17.85 -4.68
C GLN A 9 8.42 16.62 -5.36
N ALA A 10 8.89 15.43 -4.98
CA ALA A 10 8.37 14.18 -5.53
C ALA A 10 6.87 14.07 -5.31
N ILE A 11 6.15 13.63 -6.33
CA ILE A 11 4.70 13.41 -6.23
C ILE A 11 4.44 12.16 -5.42
N VAL A 12 3.60 12.28 -4.39
CA VAL A 12 3.06 11.14 -3.65
C VAL A 12 1.69 10.77 -4.22
N VAL A 13 1.55 9.51 -4.63
CA VAL A 13 0.29 8.91 -5.08
C VAL A 13 -0.14 7.89 -4.03
N ALA A 14 -1.21 8.19 -3.33
CA ALA A 14 -1.76 7.35 -2.27
C ALA A 14 -2.91 6.50 -2.82
N ILE A 15 -2.84 5.17 -2.69
CA ILE A 15 -3.86 4.25 -3.19
C ILE A 15 -4.33 3.33 -2.08
N ASP A 16 -5.59 3.46 -1.70
CA ASP A 16 -6.27 2.54 -0.80
C ASP A 16 -7.25 1.63 -1.56
N GLY A 17 -7.74 0.60 -0.89
CA GLY A 17 -8.79 -0.25 -1.43
C GLY A 17 -8.85 -1.63 -0.79
N PRO A 18 -9.95 -2.37 -0.97
CA PRO A 18 -10.19 -3.69 -0.38
C PRO A 18 -9.25 -4.78 -0.92
N ALA A 19 -9.24 -5.93 -0.25
CA ALA A 19 -8.51 -7.10 -0.72
C ALA A 19 -9.04 -7.57 -2.07
N GLY A 20 -8.13 -7.96 -2.98
CA GLY A 20 -8.52 -8.42 -4.34
C GLY A 20 -8.92 -7.31 -5.31
N SER A 21 -8.87 -6.02 -4.94
CA SER A 21 -9.11 -4.91 -5.89
C SER A 21 -8.04 -4.80 -6.99
N GLY A 22 -6.91 -5.49 -6.83
CA GLY A 22 -5.77 -5.40 -7.76
C GLY A 22 -4.80 -4.27 -7.45
N LYS A 23 -5.00 -3.52 -6.33
CA LYS A 23 -4.20 -2.33 -6.04
C LYS A 23 -2.69 -2.55 -6.07
N SER A 24 -2.16 -3.65 -5.50
CA SER A 24 -0.71 -3.88 -5.46
C SER A 24 -0.10 -4.08 -6.86
N SER A 25 -0.75 -4.91 -7.69
CA SER A 25 -0.31 -5.16 -9.07
C SER A 25 -0.42 -3.90 -9.93
N VAL A 26 -1.58 -3.21 -9.84
CA VAL A 26 -1.85 -1.97 -10.59
C VAL A 26 -0.91 -0.85 -10.16
N SER A 27 -0.72 -0.64 -8.85
CA SER A 27 0.18 0.39 -8.32
C SER A 27 1.62 0.16 -8.73
N ARG A 28 2.09 -1.09 -8.66
CA ARG A 28 3.44 -1.45 -9.07
C ARG A 28 3.66 -1.22 -10.57
N GLU A 29 2.72 -1.62 -11.42
CA GLU A 29 2.82 -1.41 -12.86
C GLU A 29 2.70 0.07 -13.25
N ALA A 30 1.80 0.82 -12.60
CA ALA A 30 1.71 2.26 -12.80
C ALA A 30 3.01 2.98 -12.39
N ALA A 31 3.63 2.59 -11.27
CA ALA A 31 4.92 3.12 -10.83
C ALA A 31 6.01 2.84 -11.86
N ARG A 32 6.08 1.61 -12.39
CA ARG A 32 7.02 1.22 -13.44
C ARG A 32 6.87 2.11 -14.71
N ARG A 33 5.64 2.32 -15.19
CA ARG A 33 5.35 3.12 -16.39
C ARG A 33 5.60 4.63 -16.21
N LEU A 34 5.46 5.12 -14.97
CA LEU A 34 5.69 6.52 -14.62
C LEU A 34 7.15 6.81 -14.23
N ASP A 35 8.00 5.79 -14.15
CA ASP A 35 9.33 5.85 -13.55
C ASP A 35 9.29 6.42 -12.13
N PHE A 36 8.35 5.89 -11.31
CA PHE A 36 8.18 6.22 -9.91
C PHE A 36 8.71 5.09 -9.02
N GLU A 37 8.90 5.40 -7.74
CA GLU A 37 9.07 4.38 -6.72
C GLU A 37 7.72 3.75 -6.34
N PHE A 38 7.76 2.58 -5.71
CA PHE A 38 6.58 1.82 -5.27
C PHE A 38 6.74 1.36 -3.83
N LEU A 39 5.72 1.57 -2.99
CA LEU A 39 5.70 1.11 -1.60
C LEU A 39 4.43 0.29 -1.30
N ASP A 40 4.61 -1.02 -1.03
CA ASP A 40 3.58 -1.92 -0.47
C ASP A 40 3.59 -1.82 1.06
N THR A 41 2.71 -1.02 1.64
CA THR A 41 2.66 -0.86 3.10
C THR A 41 2.18 -2.10 3.82
N GLY A 42 1.36 -2.92 3.17
CA GLY A 42 0.93 -4.21 3.71
C GLY A 42 2.09 -5.19 3.94
N ALA A 43 3.21 -5.01 3.22
CA ALA A 43 4.40 -5.84 3.41
C ALA A 43 5.02 -5.66 4.79
N ALA A 44 5.03 -4.44 5.36
CA ALA A 44 5.59 -4.19 6.69
C ALA A 44 4.80 -4.91 7.79
N TYR A 45 3.47 -4.86 7.75
CA TYR A 45 2.64 -5.60 8.71
C TYR A 45 2.79 -7.12 8.57
N ARG A 46 2.92 -7.62 7.33
CA ARG A 46 3.20 -9.04 7.09
C ARG A 46 4.61 -9.43 7.55
N ALA A 47 5.61 -8.58 7.34
CA ALA A 47 6.97 -8.82 7.81
C ALA A 47 7.04 -8.81 9.34
N LEU A 48 6.30 -7.93 10.03
CA LEU A 48 6.20 -7.95 11.48
C LEU A 48 5.51 -9.23 11.99
N ALA A 49 4.44 -9.67 11.31
CA ALA A 49 3.80 -10.94 11.64
C ALA A 49 4.73 -12.14 11.41
N TRP A 50 5.53 -12.13 10.33
CA TRP A 50 6.56 -13.14 10.08
C TRP A 50 7.63 -13.14 11.17
N HIS A 51 8.14 -11.96 11.54
CA HIS A 51 9.11 -11.79 12.62
C HIS A 51 8.56 -12.32 13.95
N GLY A 52 7.32 -11.98 14.29
CA GLY A 52 6.67 -12.49 15.50
C GLY A 52 6.55 -14.01 15.51
N LEU A 53 6.23 -14.65 14.39
CA LEU A 53 6.21 -16.11 14.27
C LEU A 53 7.60 -16.72 14.43
N ASP A 54 8.63 -16.07 13.88
CA ASP A 54 10.02 -16.54 13.95
C ASP A 54 10.56 -16.54 15.39
N ILE A 55 10.19 -15.54 16.19
CA ILE A 55 10.59 -15.43 17.60
C ILE A 55 9.61 -16.11 18.58
N GLY A 56 8.56 -16.78 18.09
CA GLY A 56 7.55 -17.46 18.92
C GLY A 56 6.65 -16.51 19.72
N LEU A 57 6.31 -15.33 19.14
CA LEU A 57 5.50 -14.30 19.79
C LEU A 57 4.07 -14.80 20.10
N ASP A 58 3.56 -14.46 21.28
CA ASP A 58 2.13 -14.54 21.57
C ASP A 58 1.41 -13.31 21.00
N PHE A 59 0.70 -13.49 19.90
CA PHE A 59 -0.06 -12.43 19.25
C PHE A 59 -1.32 -11.98 20.02
N ALA A 60 -1.70 -12.67 21.09
CA ALA A 60 -2.77 -12.23 21.98
C ALA A 60 -2.30 -11.16 22.99
N ASP A 61 -1.00 -11.13 23.28
CA ASP A 61 -0.38 -10.11 24.15
C ASP A 61 0.04 -8.89 23.32
N GLU A 62 -0.73 -7.81 23.43
CA GLU A 62 -0.45 -6.56 22.69
C GLU A 62 0.87 -5.91 23.12
N ASN A 63 1.31 -6.06 24.38
CA ASN A 63 2.59 -5.52 24.82
C ASN A 63 3.75 -6.29 24.19
N ALA A 64 3.67 -7.62 24.12
CA ALA A 64 4.66 -8.43 23.45
C ALA A 64 4.75 -8.09 21.94
N VAL A 65 3.61 -7.79 21.29
CA VAL A 65 3.57 -7.32 19.88
C VAL A 65 4.26 -5.97 19.73
N VAL A 66 4.11 -5.04 20.68
CA VAL A 66 4.80 -3.74 20.66
C VAL A 66 6.30 -3.92 20.89
N ASP A 67 6.70 -4.72 21.87
CA ASP A 67 8.11 -4.97 22.21
C ASP A 67 8.86 -5.63 21.04
N ALA A 68 8.18 -6.47 20.25
CA ALA A 68 8.77 -7.08 19.06
C ALA A 68 9.23 -6.05 17.99
N LEU A 69 8.72 -4.81 18.02
CA LEU A 69 9.18 -3.74 17.13
C LEU A 69 10.61 -3.28 17.43
N ASP A 70 11.10 -3.43 18.66
CA ASP A 70 12.44 -2.97 19.04
C ASP A 70 13.54 -3.79 18.37
N GLY A 71 13.26 -5.06 18.03
CA GLY A 71 14.17 -5.93 17.25
C GLY A 71 13.80 -6.05 15.77
N PHE A 72 12.82 -5.31 15.29
CA PHE A 72 12.29 -5.42 13.92
C PHE A 72 13.12 -4.59 12.93
N ASP A 73 14.22 -5.18 12.47
CA ASP A 73 15.11 -4.60 11.44
C ASP A 73 14.51 -4.84 10.05
N TYR A 74 13.55 -4.00 9.69
CA TYR A 74 12.80 -4.10 8.45
C TYR A 74 13.33 -3.19 7.36
N SER A 75 13.47 -3.74 6.14
CA SER A 75 13.70 -2.96 4.93
C SER A 75 12.89 -3.48 3.75
N ILE A 76 12.58 -2.57 2.82
CA ILE A 76 11.82 -2.84 1.61
C ILE A 76 12.44 -2.10 0.43
N GLY A 77 12.59 -2.78 -0.70
CA GLY A 77 12.96 -2.16 -1.96
C GLY A 77 11.78 -1.37 -2.54
N THR A 78 12.02 -0.13 -2.94
CA THR A 78 11.02 0.75 -3.57
C THR A 78 11.09 0.76 -5.09
N ASP A 79 12.02 0.02 -5.70
CA ASP A 79 12.08 -0.16 -7.13
C ASP A 79 10.97 -1.14 -7.58
N PRO A 80 10.03 -0.72 -8.45
CA PRO A 80 8.97 -1.60 -8.93
C PRO A 80 9.48 -2.80 -9.74
N GLU A 81 10.71 -2.74 -10.28
CA GLU A 81 11.31 -3.85 -11.02
C GLU A 81 12.07 -4.82 -10.10
N SER A 82 12.59 -4.35 -8.98
CA SER A 82 13.41 -5.11 -8.04
C SER A 82 12.82 -5.10 -6.63
N TYR A 83 11.54 -5.50 -6.52
CA TYR A 83 10.82 -5.52 -5.24
C TYR A 83 11.34 -6.63 -4.34
N SER A 84 11.79 -6.26 -3.14
CA SER A 84 12.23 -7.21 -2.11
C SER A 84 11.89 -6.71 -0.71
N VAL A 85 11.67 -7.63 0.23
CA VAL A 85 11.38 -7.36 1.64
C VAL A 85 12.35 -8.16 2.50
N TRP A 86 12.96 -7.49 3.48
CA TRP A 86 13.95 -8.07 4.37
C TRP A 86 13.60 -7.84 5.83
N VAL A 87 13.93 -8.81 6.68
CA VAL A 87 13.97 -8.67 8.14
C VAL A 87 15.36 -9.08 8.60
N GLY A 88 16.14 -8.11 9.08
CA GLY A 88 17.56 -8.29 9.33
C GLY A 88 18.28 -8.72 8.04
N ARG A 89 18.88 -9.90 8.05
CA ARG A 89 19.61 -10.49 6.92
C ARG A 89 18.78 -11.49 6.10
N THR A 90 17.52 -11.70 6.45
CA THR A 90 16.66 -12.69 5.80
C THR A 90 15.75 -12.01 4.80
N GLU A 91 15.80 -12.43 3.54
CA GLU A 91 14.81 -12.03 2.56
C GLU A 91 13.51 -12.79 2.80
N VAL A 92 12.43 -12.06 3.02
CA VAL A 92 11.12 -12.61 3.39
C VAL A 92 10.03 -12.34 2.35
N THR A 93 10.39 -11.85 1.17
CA THR A 93 9.47 -11.41 0.09
C THR A 93 8.38 -12.44 -0.23
N ALA A 94 8.73 -13.71 -0.33
CA ALA A 94 7.78 -14.80 -0.55
C ALA A 94 7.13 -15.26 0.77
N ALA A 95 7.92 -15.42 1.83
CA ALA A 95 7.47 -15.96 3.11
C ALA A 95 6.35 -15.14 3.77
N ILE A 96 6.40 -13.82 3.63
CA ILE A 96 5.36 -12.92 4.18
C ILE A 96 3.99 -13.06 3.51
N ARG A 97 3.87 -13.85 2.43
CA ARG A 97 2.62 -14.13 1.72
C ARG A 97 2.03 -15.49 2.08
N GLU A 98 2.73 -16.29 2.85
CA GLU A 98 2.26 -17.58 3.32
C GLU A 98 1.01 -17.45 4.21
N PRO A 99 0.08 -18.43 4.16
CA PRO A 99 -1.15 -18.41 4.96
C PRO A 99 -0.90 -18.26 6.47
N ARG A 100 0.15 -18.92 7.02
CA ARG A 100 0.51 -18.82 8.44
C ARG A 100 0.85 -17.40 8.86
N VAL A 101 1.50 -16.61 7.97
CA VAL A 101 1.87 -15.21 8.22
C VAL A 101 0.67 -14.31 8.03
N THR A 102 -0.04 -14.47 6.90
CA THR A 102 -1.18 -13.60 6.58
C THR A 102 -2.33 -13.75 7.59
N GLY A 103 -2.44 -14.91 8.25
CA GLY A 103 -3.40 -15.15 9.33
C GLY A 103 -3.13 -14.33 10.60
N GLN A 104 -1.89 -13.86 10.83
CA GLN A 104 -1.51 -13.08 12.01
C GLN A 104 -1.50 -11.56 11.76
N VAL A 105 -1.65 -11.11 10.51
CA VAL A 105 -1.53 -9.68 10.16
C VAL A 105 -2.52 -8.81 10.91
N SER A 106 -3.76 -9.25 11.08
CA SER A 106 -4.77 -8.46 11.80
C SER A 106 -4.43 -8.32 13.29
N ALA A 107 -3.77 -9.32 13.89
CA ALA A 107 -3.35 -9.25 15.29
C ALA A 107 -2.30 -8.15 15.52
N VAL A 108 -1.37 -7.96 14.58
CA VAL A 108 -0.38 -6.87 14.67
C VAL A 108 -0.96 -5.53 14.21
N ALA A 109 -1.79 -5.51 13.17
CA ALA A 109 -2.32 -4.28 12.58
C ALA A 109 -3.38 -3.58 13.45
N LYS A 110 -4.05 -4.29 14.37
CA LYS A 110 -5.03 -3.70 15.30
C LYS A 110 -4.37 -2.91 16.43
N VAL A 111 -3.08 -3.16 16.74
CA VAL A 111 -2.37 -2.53 17.87
C VAL A 111 -2.01 -1.07 17.53
N PRO A 112 -2.54 -0.06 18.27
CA PRO A 112 -2.38 1.34 17.90
C PRO A 112 -0.91 1.80 17.86
N GLU A 113 -0.08 1.35 18.80
CA GLU A 113 1.34 1.72 18.85
C GLU A 113 2.11 1.14 17.66
N VAL A 114 1.81 -0.09 17.23
CA VAL A 114 2.36 -0.68 16.02
C VAL A 114 2.03 0.20 14.81
N ARG A 115 0.78 0.59 14.65
CA ARG A 115 0.35 1.47 13.55
C ARG A 115 1.09 2.80 13.57
N ARG A 116 1.24 3.40 14.76
CA ARG A 116 1.95 4.66 14.92
C ARG A 116 3.41 4.55 14.46
N ARG A 117 4.15 3.55 14.95
CA ARG A 117 5.57 3.35 14.58
C ARG A 117 5.73 3.00 13.09
N ILE A 118 4.89 2.14 12.55
CA ILE A 118 4.93 1.75 11.13
C ILE A 118 4.52 2.94 10.23
N THR A 119 3.56 3.77 10.62
CA THR A 119 3.22 5.00 9.88
C THR A 119 4.41 5.97 9.80
N LEU A 120 5.18 6.14 10.89
CA LEU A 120 6.38 6.95 10.88
C LEU A 120 7.45 6.37 9.94
N LEU A 121 7.60 5.05 9.92
CA LEU A 121 8.50 4.37 8.97
C LEU A 121 8.09 4.65 7.52
N PHE A 122 6.81 4.52 7.18
CA PHE A 122 6.33 4.82 5.83
C PHE A 122 6.57 6.27 5.43
N ARG A 123 6.28 7.22 6.32
CA ARG A 123 6.54 8.65 6.06
C ARG A 123 8.01 8.94 5.83
N ARG A 124 8.92 8.26 6.55
CA ARG A 124 10.35 8.34 6.31
C ARG A 124 10.70 7.84 4.91
N ILE A 125 10.25 6.63 4.52
CA ILE A 125 10.51 6.05 3.19
C ILE A 125 9.98 6.98 2.09
N ILE A 126 8.77 7.52 2.25
CA ILE A 126 8.18 8.49 1.31
C ILE A 126 9.06 9.75 1.20
N GLY A 127 9.56 10.26 2.33
CA GLY A 127 10.43 11.45 2.37
C GLY A 127 11.82 11.22 1.76
N GLU A 128 12.29 9.98 1.70
CA GLU A 128 13.56 9.57 1.11
C GLU A 128 13.48 9.28 -0.39
N THR A 129 12.30 9.43 -1.02
CA THR A 129 12.05 9.21 -2.44
C THR A 129 13.02 10.01 -3.32
N ARG A 130 13.69 9.34 -4.24
CA ARG A 130 14.70 9.93 -5.15
C ARG A 130 14.21 10.12 -6.58
N LYS A 131 13.15 9.41 -6.97
CA LYS A 131 12.51 9.56 -8.28
C LYS A 131 11.52 10.73 -8.28
N ALA A 132 10.94 11.01 -9.44
CA ALA A 132 9.97 12.09 -9.62
C ALA A 132 8.65 11.87 -8.85
N GLY A 133 8.43 10.68 -8.31
CA GLY A 133 7.29 10.34 -7.47
C GLY A 133 7.38 8.95 -6.88
N ILE A 134 6.42 8.67 -5.99
CA ILE A 134 6.22 7.36 -5.36
C ILE A 134 4.74 7.02 -5.33
N ILE A 135 4.40 5.78 -5.68
CA ILE A 135 3.07 5.22 -5.47
C ILE A 135 3.09 4.38 -4.19
N VAL A 136 2.23 4.73 -3.25
CA VAL A 136 2.09 4.06 -1.96
C VAL A 136 0.72 3.40 -1.89
N GLU A 137 0.66 2.10 -1.66
CA GLU A 137 -0.60 1.37 -1.57
C GLU A 137 -0.86 0.77 -0.19
N GLY A 138 -2.13 0.74 0.23
CA GLY A 138 -2.52 0.17 1.51
C GLY A 138 -4.02 0.17 1.81
N ARG A 139 -4.37 0.61 3.03
CA ARG A 139 -5.74 0.70 3.54
C ARG A 139 -6.11 2.07 4.12
N ASP A 140 -5.12 2.85 4.53
CA ASP A 140 -5.27 4.16 5.18
C ASP A 140 -4.22 5.16 4.70
N ILE A 141 -3.73 4.95 3.49
CA ILE A 141 -2.69 5.79 2.91
C ILE A 141 -3.24 7.18 2.64
N THR A 142 -4.46 7.24 2.06
CA THR A 142 -5.13 8.48 1.67
C THR A 142 -5.57 9.33 2.85
N THR A 143 -5.69 8.75 4.05
CA THR A 143 -6.27 9.42 5.23
C THR A 143 -5.29 9.55 6.39
N VAL A 144 -4.36 8.60 6.56
CA VAL A 144 -3.46 8.56 7.71
C VAL A 144 -1.99 8.70 7.29
N VAL A 145 -1.50 7.86 6.37
CA VAL A 145 -0.07 7.85 6.03
C VAL A 145 0.33 9.10 5.26
N ALA A 146 -0.41 9.43 4.20
CA ALA A 146 -0.13 10.55 3.30
C ALA A 146 -1.43 11.34 2.96
N PRO A 147 -2.09 11.97 3.95
CA PRO A 147 -3.38 12.65 3.74
C PRO A 147 -3.27 13.89 2.84
N THR A 148 -2.06 14.40 2.64
CA THR A 148 -1.75 15.54 1.77
C THR A 148 -1.11 15.11 0.44
N ALA A 149 -1.18 13.82 0.09
CA ALA A 149 -0.66 13.32 -1.18
C ALA A 149 -1.29 14.07 -2.36
N GLY A 150 -0.49 14.36 -3.37
CA GLY A 150 -0.93 15.08 -4.57
C GLY A 150 -1.97 14.33 -5.38
N VAL A 151 -2.02 12.99 -5.26
CA VAL A 151 -3.05 12.12 -5.84
C VAL A 151 -3.52 11.15 -4.77
N ARG A 152 -4.82 11.08 -4.54
CA ARG A 152 -5.43 10.16 -3.58
C ARG A 152 -6.54 9.37 -4.25
N ILE A 153 -6.40 8.05 -4.28
CA ILE A 153 -7.30 7.13 -4.99
C ILE A 153 -7.80 6.05 -4.03
N LEU A 154 -9.10 5.78 -4.06
CA LEU A 154 -9.69 4.57 -3.54
C LEU A 154 -9.98 3.65 -4.73
N LEU A 155 -9.15 2.62 -4.92
CA LEU A 155 -9.31 1.61 -5.97
C LEU A 155 -10.22 0.50 -5.49
N THR A 156 -11.42 0.43 -6.03
CA THR A 156 -12.44 -0.58 -5.69
C THR A 156 -12.82 -1.46 -6.87
N ALA A 157 -13.55 -2.53 -6.59
CA ALA A 157 -14.26 -3.37 -7.53
C ALA A 157 -15.36 -4.13 -6.80
N SER A 158 -16.37 -4.62 -7.52
CA SER A 158 -17.40 -5.47 -6.94
C SER A 158 -16.80 -6.71 -6.27
N GLU A 159 -17.50 -7.27 -5.30
CA GLU A 159 -17.02 -8.47 -4.58
C GLU A 159 -16.78 -9.62 -5.56
N GLU A 160 -17.66 -9.82 -6.53
CA GLU A 160 -17.55 -10.87 -7.56
C GLU A 160 -16.29 -10.68 -8.41
N ALA A 161 -16.00 -9.45 -8.84
CA ALA A 161 -14.81 -9.15 -9.62
C ALA A 161 -13.53 -9.40 -8.81
N ARG A 162 -13.51 -9.00 -7.51
CA ARG A 162 -12.39 -9.24 -6.61
C ARG A 162 -12.15 -10.72 -6.34
N MET A 163 -13.22 -11.49 -6.12
CA MET A 163 -13.16 -12.94 -5.97
C MET A 163 -12.62 -13.62 -7.22
N ALA A 164 -13.13 -13.24 -8.41
CA ALA A 164 -12.67 -13.80 -9.67
C ALA A 164 -11.18 -13.51 -9.94
N ARG A 165 -10.70 -12.30 -9.62
CA ARG A 165 -9.27 -11.93 -9.73
C ARG A 165 -8.43 -12.79 -8.79
N ARG A 166 -8.82 -12.88 -7.51
CA ARG A 166 -8.06 -13.63 -6.51
C ARG A 166 -8.03 -15.13 -6.77
N SER A 167 -9.11 -15.72 -7.29
CA SER A 167 -9.15 -17.14 -7.65
C SER A 167 -8.20 -17.50 -8.81
N ARG A 168 -7.90 -16.54 -9.71
CA ARG A 168 -6.88 -16.75 -10.75
C ARG A 168 -5.45 -16.72 -10.19
N GLU A 169 -5.21 -15.94 -9.12
CA GLU A 169 -3.90 -15.85 -8.47
C GLU A 169 -3.61 -17.03 -7.54
N VAL A 170 -4.65 -17.56 -6.88
CA VAL A 170 -4.52 -18.62 -5.88
C VAL A 170 -5.12 -19.91 -6.44
N THR A 171 -4.29 -20.72 -7.08
CA THR A 171 -4.69 -21.98 -7.69
C THR A 171 -4.76 -23.17 -6.72
N THR A 172 -4.31 -22.96 -5.47
CA THR A 172 -4.22 -24.03 -4.44
C THR A 172 -5.45 -24.14 -3.54
N GLN A 173 -6.42 -23.23 -3.66
CA GLN A 173 -7.65 -23.18 -2.86
C GLN A 173 -8.89 -23.14 -3.76
N SER A 174 -10.04 -23.62 -3.24
CA SER A 174 -11.30 -23.45 -3.93
C SER A 174 -11.71 -21.96 -4.02
N ALA A 175 -12.48 -21.58 -5.03
CA ALA A 175 -13.01 -20.23 -5.18
C ALA A 175 -13.82 -19.78 -3.96
N GLU A 176 -14.54 -20.72 -3.33
CA GLU A 176 -15.35 -20.47 -2.13
C GLU A 176 -14.48 -20.16 -0.91
N ALA A 177 -13.41 -20.93 -0.67
CA ALA A 177 -12.45 -20.68 0.40
C ALA A 177 -11.73 -19.35 0.18
N THR A 178 -11.36 -19.04 -1.06
CA THR A 178 -10.74 -17.76 -1.45
C THR A 178 -11.67 -16.57 -1.16
N GLY A 179 -12.96 -16.69 -1.51
CA GLY A 179 -13.95 -15.63 -1.23
C GLY A 179 -14.18 -15.44 0.26
N GLN A 180 -14.25 -16.51 1.05
CA GLN A 180 -14.38 -16.43 2.50
C GLN A 180 -13.17 -15.75 3.14
N ALA A 181 -11.96 -16.08 2.69
CA ALA A 181 -10.73 -15.45 3.16
C ALA A 181 -10.69 -13.95 2.85
N LEU A 182 -11.12 -13.52 1.66
CA LEU A 182 -11.23 -12.10 1.29
C LEU A 182 -12.19 -11.34 2.20
N ARG A 183 -13.42 -11.87 2.39
CA ARG A 183 -14.44 -11.25 3.27
C ARG A 183 -13.97 -11.16 4.72
N SER A 184 -13.35 -12.22 5.24
CA SER A 184 -12.81 -12.24 6.59
C SER A 184 -11.74 -11.17 6.79
N ARG A 185 -10.85 -11.02 5.82
CA ARG A 185 -9.79 -10.02 5.84
C ARG A 185 -10.35 -8.60 5.76
N ASP A 186 -11.24 -8.32 4.79
CA ASP A 186 -11.85 -6.99 4.66
C ASP A 186 -12.63 -6.62 5.94
N ARG A 187 -13.34 -7.59 6.56
CA ARG A 187 -14.05 -7.37 7.83
C ARG A 187 -13.08 -7.03 8.97
N ALA A 188 -11.95 -7.74 9.09
CA ALA A 188 -10.96 -7.47 10.12
C ALA A 188 -10.29 -6.10 9.90
N ASP A 189 -9.90 -5.79 8.66
CA ASP A 189 -9.27 -4.51 8.31
C ASP A 189 -10.26 -3.33 8.54
N SER A 190 -11.58 -3.50 8.23
CA SER A 190 -12.62 -2.46 8.41
C SER A 190 -12.93 -2.13 9.87
N GLN A 191 -12.55 -2.98 10.82
CA GLN A 191 -12.66 -2.66 12.25
C GLN A 191 -11.63 -1.61 12.70
N VAL A 192 -10.58 -1.41 11.91
CA VAL A 192 -9.47 -0.52 12.25
C VAL A 192 -9.47 0.76 11.42
N VAL A 193 -9.81 0.65 10.13
CA VAL A 193 -9.78 1.78 9.18
C VAL A 193 -10.92 1.66 8.16
N ASP A 194 -11.49 2.80 7.75
CA ASP A 194 -12.44 2.84 6.64
C ASP A 194 -11.67 2.98 5.31
N PHE A 195 -11.65 1.89 4.54
CA PHE A 195 -11.11 1.85 3.17
C PHE A 195 -12.18 1.41 2.17
N MET A 196 -13.44 1.44 2.57
CA MET A 196 -14.58 1.09 1.72
C MET A 196 -15.25 2.34 1.14
N ASN A 197 -15.12 3.47 1.83
CA ASN A 197 -15.68 4.75 1.43
C ASN A 197 -14.56 5.74 1.11
N ALA A 198 -14.70 6.47 0.00
CA ALA A 198 -13.77 7.53 -0.35
C ALA A 198 -13.94 8.72 0.61
N ALA A 199 -12.85 9.13 1.25
CA ALA A 199 -12.84 10.35 2.05
C ALA A 199 -12.86 11.60 1.15
N ASP A 200 -13.08 12.78 1.73
CA ASP A 200 -13.13 14.04 0.98
C ASP A 200 -11.84 14.26 0.17
N GLY A 201 -12.02 14.54 -1.12
CA GLY A 201 -10.93 14.75 -2.07
C GLY A 201 -10.15 13.49 -2.46
N VAL A 202 -10.65 12.30 -2.15
CA VAL A 202 -10.16 11.01 -2.65
C VAL A 202 -10.97 10.61 -3.88
N THR A 203 -10.29 10.37 -5.01
CA THR A 203 -10.93 9.89 -6.23
C THR A 203 -11.34 8.42 -6.07
N LEU A 204 -12.62 8.12 -6.23
CA LEU A 204 -13.11 6.73 -6.31
C LEU A 204 -12.86 6.20 -7.73
N LEU A 205 -12.06 5.14 -7.84
CA LEU A 205 -11.80 4.41 -9.09
C LEU A 205 -12.41 3.02 -9.00
N ASP A 206 -13.58 2.84 -9.62
CA ASP A 206 -14.23 1.53 -9.70
C ASP A 206 -13.71 0.76 -10.92
N SER A 207 -12.99 -0.32 -10.66
CA SER A 207 -12.41 -1.19 -11.68
C SER A 207 -13.23 -2.45 -11.95
N THR A 208 -14.51 -2.50 -11.56
CA THR A 208 -15.36 -3.70 -11.69
C THR A 208 -15.36 -4.23 -13.13
N HIS A 209 -15.47 -3.33 -14.11
CA HIS A 209 -15.55 -3.64 -15.55
C HIS A 209 -14.25 -3.37 -16.31
N LEU A 210 -13.17 -3.00 -15.60
CA LEU A 210 -11.87 -2.74 -16.21
C LEU A 210 -11.00 -3.98 -16.15
N ASP A 211 -10.25 -4.23 -17.21
CA ASP A 211 -9.15 -5.18 -17.16
C ASP A 211 -7.92 -4.57 -16.46
N PHE A 212 -6.83 -5.35 -16.37
CA PHE A 212 -5.61 -4.91 -15.72
C PHE A 212 -5.01 -3.66 -16.37
N GLU A 213 -4.87 -3.68 -17.68
CA GLU A 213 -4.27 -2.58 -18.47
C GLU A 213 -5.10 -1.29 -18.36
N GLN A 214 -6.41 -1.41 -18.52
CA GLN A 214 -7.35 -0.29 -18.38
C GLN A 214 -7.31 0.31 -16.96
N THR A 215 -7.15 -0.53 -15.93
CA THR A 215 -7.06 -0.05 -14.56
C THR A 215 -5.73 0.69 -14.30
N VAL A 216 -4.62 0.20 -14.84
CA VAL A 216 -3.32 0.88 -14.79
C VAL A 216 -3.38 2.22 -15.51
N ASP A 217 -3.95 2.26 -16.72
CA ASP A 217 -4.09 3.49 -17.49
C ASP A 217 -4.97 4.53 -16.78
N ALA A 218 -6.04 4.10 -16.10
CA ALA A 218 -6.88 4.98 -15.30
C ALA A 218 -6.11 5.61 -14.13
N VAL A 219 -5.30 4.83 -13.40
CA VAL A 219 -4.43 5.37 -12.34
C VAL A 219 -3.42 6.37 -12.91
N ILE A 220 -2.77 6.06 -14.04
CA ILE A 220 -1.82 6.96 -14.71
C ILE A 220 -2.51 8.26 -15.16
N ALA A 221 -3.72 8.17 -15.67
CA ALA A 221 -4.51 9.35 -16.09
C ALA A 221 -4.78 10.30 -14.91
N GLU A 222 -5.14 9.77 -13.72
CA GLU A 222 -5.32 10.57 -12.50
C GLU A 222 -4.02 11.29 -12.09
N VAL A 223 -2.88 10.60 -12.16
CA VAL A 223 -1.57 11.20 -11.85
C VAL A 223 -1.25 12.34 -12.82
N ARG A 224 -1.47 12.15 -14.12
CA ARG A 224 -1.21 13.16 -15.15
C ARG A 224 -2.14 14.38 -15.00
N THR A 225 -3.41 14.15 -14.71
CA THR A 225 -4.39 15.21 -14.48
C THR A 225 -4.03 16.07 -13.27
N SER A 226 -3.59 15.46 -12.18
CA SER A 226 -3.15 16.18 -10.98
C SER A 226 -1.91 17.03 -11.26
N ARG A 227 -0.92 16.50 -12.00
CA ARG A 227 0.26 17.27 -12.42
C ARG A 227 -0.12 18.50 -13.24
N ALA A 228 -0.97 18.33 -14.24
CA ALA A 228 -1.41 19.45 -15.08
C ALA A 228 -2.11 20.56 -14.28
N ARG A 229 -2.90 20.20 -13.26
CA ARG A 229 -3.54 21.17 -12.37
C ARG A 229 -2.53 21.92 -11.50
N ALA A 230 -1.50 21.24 -10.97
CA ALA A 230 -0.44 21.85 -10.17
C ALA A 230 0.36 22.87 -11.01
N ASP A 231 0.72 22.54 -12.24
CA ASP A 231 1.46 23.40 -13.15
C ASP A 231 0.68 24.66 -13.52
N HIS A 232 -0.63 24.57 -13.73
CA HIS A 232 -1.50 25.72 -14.03
C HIS A 232 -1.75 26.61 -12.80
N GLY A 233 -1.77 26.03 -11.59
CA GLY A 233 -1.96 26.80 -10.33
C GLY A 233 -0.78 27.69 -9.98
N THR A 234 0.44 27.29 -10.33
CA THR A 234 1.66 28.07 -10.05
C THR A 234 1.90 29.24 -11.02
N GLY A 235 1.22 29.23 -12.18
CA GLY A 235 1.32 30.31 -13.19
C GLY A 235 0.56 31.59 -12.84
N HIS A 236 -0.39 31.57 -11.91
CA HIS A 236 -1.23 32.75 -11.55
C HIS A 236 -0.72 33.56 -10.35
N ALA A 237 0.27 33.05 -9.60
CA ALA A 237 0.81 33.72 -8.43
C ALA A 237 2.04 34.64 -8.73
N ARG A 238 2.39 34.83 -9.99
CA ARG A 238 3.54 35.66 -10.43
C ARG A 238 3.13 36.81 -11.35
N ARG A 239 1.99 37.44 -11.10
CA ARG A 239 1.66 38.73 -11.74
C ARG A 239 1.29 39.76 -10.68
#